data_d489df4f4316990c8715d2c27c898b21
#
_entry.id   d489df4f4316990c8715d2c27c898b21
#
_cell.length_a   1.000
_cell.length_b   1.000
_cell.length_c   1.000
_cell.angle_alpha   90.00
_cell.angle_beta   90.00
_cell.angle_gamma   90.00
#
_symmetry.space_group_name_H-M   'P 1'
#
loop_
_entity.id
_entity.type
_entity.pdbx_description
1 polymer ?
#
loop_
_entity_poly.entity_id
_entity_poly.type
_entity_poly.pdbx_seq_one_letter_code
_entity_poly.pdbx_strand_id
1 'polypeptide(L)'
;MEKFKTVENLINQLRPNEPIYCIRKNSIQIASKLFLKKFPGKVLYAVKTNPHPFVIKTIIESGIKNFDVASINEIKAIREIDKTVKCSYMHTVKSRESIKEAYFNYDVKTFSLDSKDELIKIIESTENAKDLEIFVRVAVSNEHAEIDLSKKFGAMNNEASG
;
A
#
# COMPACT_ATOMS: atom_id res chain seq x y z
N MET A 1 -19.91 9.20 -11.40
CA MET A 1 -19.65 7.89 -12.03
C MET A 1 -21.00 7.29 -12.39
N GLU A 2 -21.22 6.99 -13.66
CA GLU A 2 -22.46 6.37 -14.13
C GLU A 2 -22.56 4.93 -13.63
N LYS A 3 -23.80 4.45 -13.45
CA LYS A 3 -24.09 3.11 -12.94
C LYS A 3 -24.87 2.33 -13.98
N PHE A 4 -24.38 1.15 -14.31
CA PHE A 4 -25.02 0.21 -15.22
C PHE A 4 -25.34 -1.09 -14.49
N LYS A 5 -26.46 -1.74 -14.85
CA LYS A 5 -26.85 -3.02 -14.24
C LYS A 5 -25.94 -4.15 -14.71
N THR A 6 -25.57 -4.16 -15.99
CA THR A 6 -24.70 -5.17 -16.61
C THR A 6 -23.73 -4.51 -17.60
N VAL A 7 -22.71 -5.27 -18.03
CA VAL A 7 -21.78 -4.83 -19.07
C VAL A 7 -22.49 -4.65 -20.41
N GLU A 8 -23.45 -5.51 -20.72
CA GLU A 8 -24.29 -5.40 -21.94
C GLU A 8 -25.11 -4.10 -21.93
N ASN A 9 -25.70 -3.72 -20.80
CA ASN A 9 -26.38 -2.43 -20.68
C ASN A 9 -25.43 -1.25 -20.93
N LEU A 10 -24.21 -1.32 -20.40
CA LEU A 10 -23.19 -0.29 -20.62
C LEU A 10 -22.84 -0.19 -22.11
N ILE A 11 -22.54 -1.33 -22.77
CA ILE A 11 -22.19 -1.37 -24.20
C ILE A 11 -23.32 -0.83 -25.06
N ASN A 12 -24.55 -1.26 -24.80
CA ASN A 12 -25.75 -0.86 -25.59
C ASN A 12 -26.07 0.63 -25.45
N GLN A 13 -25.85 1.23 -24.28
CA GLN A 13 -26.12 2.63 -24.01
C GLN A 13 -25.02 3.56 -24.48
N LEU A 14 -23.75 3.24 -24.13
CA LEU A 14 -22.62 4.12 -24.43
C LEU A 14 -22.01 3.89 -25.80
N ARG A 15 -22.15 2.66 -26.37
CA ARG A 15 -21.48 2.26 -27.63
C ARG A 15 -20.03 2.74 -27.69
N PRO A 16 -19.20 2.39 -26.69
CA PRO A 16 -17.86 2.96 -26.57
C PRO A 16 -16.99 2.50 -27.72
N ASN A 17 -16.21 3.44 -28.27
CA ASN A 17 -15.17 3.18 -29.26
C ASN A 17 -13.76 3.09 -28.64
N GLU A 18 -13.66 3.25 -27.31
CA GLU A 18 -12.42 3.14 -26.54
C GLU A 18 -12.60 2.18 -25.35
N PRO A 19 -11.49 1.63 -24.80
CA PRO A 19 -11.55 0.78 -23.61
C PRO A 19 -12.16 1.49 -22.40
N ILE A 20 -13.04 0.81 -21.67
CA ILE A 20 -13.68 1.34 -20.46
C ILE A 20 -13.32 0.48 -19.25
N TYR A 21 -12.93 1.14 -18.15
CA TYR A 21 -12.76 0.49 -16.86
C TYR A 21 -14.11 0.34 -16.13
N CYS A 22 -14.48 -0.92 -15.83
CA CYS A 22 -15.69 -1.23 -15.07
C CYS A 22 -15.33 -1.61 -13.64
N ILE A 23 -15.76 -0.81 -12.65
CA ILE A 23 -15.53 -1.10 -11.22
C ILE A 23 -16.78 -1.74 -10.62
N ARG A 24 -16.64 -2.93 -10.04
CA ARG A 24 -17.71 -3.64 -9.33
C ARG A 24 -17.56 -3.46 -7.82
N LYS A 25 -18.31 -2.53 -7.22
CA LYS A 25 -18.27 -2.25 -5.78
C LYS A 25 -18.45 -3.51 -4.93
N ASN A 26 -19.45 -4.33 -5.24
CA ASN A 26 -19.73 -5.55 -4.49
C ASN A 26 -18.55 -6.54 -4.47
N SER A 27 -17.82 -6.69 -5.59
CA SER A 27 -16.66 -7.60 -5.65
C SER A 27 -15.55 -7.13 -4.72
N ILE A 28 -15.29 -5.82 -4.66
CA ILE A 28 -14.32 -5.23 -3.74
C ILE A 28 -14.74 -5.47 -2.29
N GLN A 29 -16.02 -5.25 -1.97
CA GLN A 29 -16.54 -5.46 -0.62
C GLN A 29 -16.46 -6.93 -0.19
N ILE A 30 -16.82 -7.87 -1.06
CA ILE A 30 -16.75 -9.32 -0.79
C ILE A 30 -15.30 -9.72 -0.54
N ALA A 31 -14.36 -9.31 -1.39
CA ALA A 31 -12.93 -9.62 -1.23
C ALA A 31 -12.38 -9.04 0.09
N SER A 32 -12.66 -7.76 0.39
CA SER A 32 -12.23 -7.11 1.63
C SER A 32 -12.74 -7.85 2.87
N LYS A 33 -14.03 -8.18 2.91
CA LYS A 33 -14.64 -8.92 4.03
C LYS A 33 -14.09 -10.34 4.16
N LEU A 34 -13.80 -11.01 3.02
CA LEU A 34 -13.18 -12.34 3.03
C LEU A 34 -11.81 -12.31 3.71
N PHE A 35 -10.94 -11.35 3.33
CA PHE A 35 -9.63 -11.19 3.95
C PHE A 35 -9.76 -10.89 5.45
N LEU A 36 -10.59 -9.94 5.85
CA LEU A 36 -10.81 -9.61 7.25
C LEU A 36 -11.33 -10.79 8.07
N LYS A 37 -12.13 -11.68 7.48
CA LYS A 37 -12.69 -12.86 8.16
C LYS A 37 -11.71 -14.03 8.24
N LYS A 38 -10.90 -14.24 7.18
CA LYS A 38 -10.11 -15.47 7.01
C LYS A 38 -8.64 -15.31 7.36
N PHE A 39 -8.08 -14.11 7.22
CA PHE A 39 -6.68 -13.87 7.51
C PHE A 39 -6.46 -13.67 9.01
N PRO A 40 -5.62 -14.48 9.66
CA PRO A 40 -5.40 -14.41 11.11
C PRO A 40 -4.39 -13.31 11.50
N GLY A 41 -4.44 -12.16 10.86
CA GLY A 41 -3.51 -11.05 11.07
C GLY A 41 -4.08 -9.71 10.62
N LYS A 42 -3.23 -8.68 10.63
CA LYS A 42 -3.60 -7.35 10.16
C LYS A 42 -3.55 -7.31 8.63
N VAL A 43 -4.67 -6.93 8.01
CA VAL A 43 -4.77 -6.78 6.56
C VAL A 43 -4.35 -5.37 6.16
N LEU A 44 -3.34 -5.26 5.29
CA LEU A 44 -2.92 -4.01 4.66
C LEU A 44 -3.27 -4.08 3.16
N TYR A 45 -3.94 -3.05 2.66
CA TYR A 45 -4.18 -2.93 1.22
C TYR A 45 -3.00 -2.25 0.53
N ALA A 46 -2.39 -2.90 -0.45
CA ALA A 46 -1.31 -2.32 -1.26
C ALA A 46 -1.89 -1.35 -2.29
N VAL A 47 -1.71 -0.05 -2.07
CA VAL A 47 -2.30 1.04 -2.87
C VAL A 47 -1.92 0.95 -4.35
N LYS A 48 -0.69 0.58 -4.65
CA LYS A 48 -0.18 0.39 -6.02
C LYS A 48 -1.00 -0.59 -6.88
N THR A 49 -1.76 -1.49 -6.24
CA THR A 49 -2.60 -2.47 -6.95
C THR A 49 -3.74 -1.80 -7.70
N ASN A 50 -4.44 -0.87 -7.04
CA ASN A 50 -5.43 0.00 -7.67
C ASN A 50 -5.62 1.27 -6.82
N PRO A 51 -4.98 2.40 -7.19
CA PRO A 51 -5.03 3.65 -6.42
C PRO A 51 -6.30 4.48 -6.67
N HIS A 52 -7.26 3.97 -7.46
CA HIS A 52 -8.45 4.75 -7.78
C HIS A 52 -9.25 5.13 -6.52
N PRO A 53 -9.59 6.42 -6.29
CA PRO A 53 -10.22 6.88 -5.05
C PRO A 53 -11.50 6.13 -4.67
N PHE A 54 -12.32 5.76 -5.65
CA PHE A 54 -13.53 4.96 -5.41
C PHE A 54 -13.21 3.55 -4.86
N VAL A 55 -12.14 2.91 -5.35
CA VAL A 55 -11.68 1.61 -4.86
C VAL A 55 -11.22 1.73 -3.42
N ILE A 56 -10.33 2.68 -3.14
CA ILE A 56 -9.80 2.95 -1.80
C ILE A 56 -10.93 3.25 -0.81
N LYS A 57 -11.85 4.16 -1.17
CA LYS A 57 -13.02 4.47 -0.34
C LYS A 57 -13.87 3.23 -0.06
N THR A 58 -14.12 2.40 -1.08
CA THR A 58 -14.88 1.16 -0.91
C THR A 58 -14.19 0.17 0.03
N ILE A 59 -12.86 0.05 -0.04
CA ILE A 59 -12.04 -0.79 0.85
C ILE A 59 -12.13 -0.29 2.29
N ILE A 60 -12.00 1.03 2.51
CA ILE A 60 -12.15 1.66 3.82
C ILE A 60 -13.56 1.41 4.41
N GLU A 61 -14.61 1.62 3.60
CA GLU A 61 -16.00 1.35 3.98
C GLU A 61 -16.24 -0.13 4.32
N SER A 62 -15.45 -1.03 3.74
CA SER A 62 -15.52 -2.47 4.00
C SER A 62 -14.80 -2.92 5.27
N GLY A 63 -14.09 -2.00 5.96
CA GLY A 63 -13.46 -2.25 7.25
C GLY A 63 -11.93 -2.37 7.21
N ILE A 64 -11.27 -2.35 6.06
CA ILE A 64 -9.80 -2.31 5.99
C ILE A 64 -9.34 -0.90 6.30
N LYS A 65 -8.53 -0.76 7.35
CA LYS A 65 -8.04 0.53 7.88
C LYS A 65 -6.53 0.71 7.81
N ASN A 66 -5.82 -0.27 7.23
CA ASN A 66 -4.36 -0.21 7.10
C ASN A 66 -3.99 -0.31 5.62
N PHE A 67 -3.02 0.51 5.20
CA PHE A 67 -2.60 0.64 3.82
C PHE A 67 -1.07 0.50 3.70
N ASP A 68 -0.63 -0.36 2.77
CA ASP A 68 0.74 -0.43 2.29
C ASP A 68 0.90 0.62 1.20
N VAL A 69 1.75 1.61 1.45
CA VAL A 69 2.04 2.72 0.55
C VAL A 69 3.51 2.70 0.11
N ALA A 70 3.76 2.95 -1.16
CA ALA A 70 5.09 2.92 -1.75
C ALA A 70 5.68 4.32 -2.03
N SER A 71 4.89 5.38 -1.86
CA SER A 71 5.32 6.75 -2.14
C SER A 71 4.59 7.77 -1.30
N ILE A 72 5.17 8.96 -1.19
CA ILE A 72 4.52 10.11 -0.53
C ILE A 72 3.23 10.52 -1.24
N ASN A 73 3.14 10.35 -2.57
CA ASN A 73 1.93 10.68 -3.32
C ASN A 73 0.78 9.73 -2.98
N GLU A 74 1.07 8.44 -2.74
CA GLU A 74 0.06 7.49 -2.26
C GLU A 74 -0.43 7.85 -0.86
N ILE A 75 0.47 8.29 0.04
CA ILE A 75 0.11 8.77 1.38
C ILE A 75 -0.85 9.97 1.27
N LYS A 76 -0.50 10.97 0.45
CA LYS A 76 -1.34 12.15 0.20
C LYS A 76 -2.74 11.75 -0.29
N ALA A 77 -2.79 10.90 -1.31
CA ALA A 77 -4.05 10.42 -1.88
C ALA A 77 -4.94 9.69 -0.84
N ILE A 78 -4.35 8.87 0.01
CA ILE A 78 -5.08 8.21 1.12
C ILE A 78 -5.60 9.24 2.12
N ARG A 79 -4.78 10.21 2.53
CA ARG A 79 -5.15 11.24 3.52
C ARG A 79 -6.24 12.19 3.03
N GLU A 80 -6.34 12.41 1.72
CA GLU A 80 -7.46 13.14 1.10
C GLU A 80 -8.79 12.39 1.23
N ILE A 81 -8.76 11.05 1.23
CA ILE A 81 -9.96 10.21 1.34
C ILE A 81 -10.36 10.02 2.80
N ASP A 82 -9.42 9.64 3.67
CA ASP A 82 -9.65 9.38 5.09
C ASP A 82 -8.37 9.60 5.90
N LYS A 83 -8.41 10.58 6.82
CA LYS A 83 -7.28 10.94 7.67
C LYS A 83 -7.04 9.96 8.83
N THR A 84 -7.99 9.08 9.12
CA THR A 84 -7.96 8.19 10.29
C THR A 84 -7.31 6.82 10.01
N VAL A 85 -7.17 6.45 8.75
CA VAL A 85 -6.58 5.15 8.38
C VAL A 85 -5.06 5.16 8.57
N LYS A 86 -4.48 4.00 8.88
CA LYS A 86 -3.04 3.85 9.08
C LYS A 86 -2.34 3.60 7.74
N CYS A 87 -1.31 4.40 7.43
CA CYS A 87 -0.39 4.17 6.31
C CYS A 87 0.91 3.58 6.84
N SER A 88 1.42 2.55 6.17
CA SER A 88 2.75 1.97 6.39
C SER A 88 3.57 2.19 5.13
N TYR A 89 4.71 2.89 5.23
CA TYR A 89 5.55 3.24 4.10
C TYR A 89 6.51 2.10 3.79
N MET A 90 6.06 1.17 2.93
CA MET A 90 6.67 -0.15 2.76
C MET A 90 7.69 -0.24 1.62
N HIS A 91 7.97 0.84 0.90
CA HIS A 91 9.11 0.88 -0.01
C HIS A 91 10.42 0.96 0.79
N THR A 92 11.40 0.11 0.47
CA THR A 92 12.65 0.01 1.24
C THR A 92 13.59 1.20 1.03
N VAL A 93 13.48 1.92 -0.09
CA VAL A 93 14.30 3.10 -0.39
C VAL A 93 13.40 4.33 -0.52
N LYS A 94 13.67 5.38 0.27
CA LYS A 94 12.89 6.61 0.33
C LYS A 94 13.79 7.84 0.38
N SER A 95 13.37 8.98 -0.18
CA SER A 95 14.10 10.23 0.02
C SER A 95 13.90 10.78 1.43
N ARG A 96 14.86 11.55 1.92
CA ARG A 96 14.80 12.20 3.24
C ARG A 96 13.58 13.11 3.36
N GLU A 97 13.28 13.86 2.30
CA GLU A 97 12.12 14.76 2.23
C GLU A 97 10.81 13.98 2.35
N SER A 98 10.70 12.84 1.64
CA SER A 98 9.51 11.97 1.70
C SER A 98 9.32 11.34 3.08
N ILE A 99 10.40 10.93 3.76
CA ILE A 99 10.33 10.40 5.12
C ILE A 99 9.86 11.50 6.09
N LYS A 100 10.50 12.68 6.02
CA LYS A 100 10.17 13.83 6.85
C LYS A 100 8.72 14.25 6.67
N GLU A 101 8.28 14.41 5.43
CA GLU A 101 6.90 14.78 5.11
C GLU A 101 5.89 13.72 5.59
N ALA A 102 6.18 12.43 5.37
CA ALA A 102 5.32 11.33 5.79
C ALA A 102 5.14 11.31 7.32
N TYR A 103 6.22 11.50 8.06
CA TYR A 103 6.20 11.46 9.52
C TYR A 103 5.52 12.68 10.12
N PHE A 104 5.99 13.90 9.81
CA PHE A 104 5.51 15.12 10.46
C PHE A 104 4.16 15.63 9.95
N ASN A 105 3.89 15.50 8.64
CA ASN A 105 2.67 16.05 8.06
C ASN A 105 1.53 15.05 7.96
N TYR A 106 1.86 13.73 7.90
CA TYR A 106 0.85 12.69 7.67
C TYR A 106 0.80 11.62 8.75
N ASP A 107 1.52 11.79 9.88
CA ASP A 107 1.53 10.87 11.02
C ASP A 107 1.83 9.41 10.62
N VAL A 108 2.77 9.20 9.69
CA VAL A 108 3.24 7.87 9.32
C VAL A 108 4.38 7.49 10.25
N LYS A 109 4.15 6.45 11.05
CA LYS A 109 5.12 5.94 12.03
C LYS A 109 5.80 4.64 11.58
N THR A 110 5.23 3.97 10.59
CA THR A 110 5.68 2.65 10.14
C THR A 110 6.45 2.78 8.83
N PHE A 111 7.70 2.34 8.84
CA PHE A 111 8.61 2.38 7.69
C PHE A 111 9.25 1.01 7.45
N SER A 112 9.46 0.65 6.18
CA SER A 112 10.23 -0.52 5.79
C SER A 112 11.63 -0.13 5.32
N LEU A 113 12.61 -1.01 5.58
CA LEU A 113 14.00 -0.86 5.15
C LEU A 113 14.63 -2.22 4.84
N ASP A 114 15.79 -2.20 4.18
CA ASP A 114 16.62 -3.38 3.92
C ASP A 114 18.12 -3.10 4.05
N SER A 115 18.48 -1.94 4.60
CA SER A 115 19.89 -1.58 4.84
C SER A 115 20.04 -0.69 6.07
N LYS A 116 21.26 -0.69 6.66
CA LYS A 116 21.62 0.18 7.79
C LYS A 116 21.59 1.66 7.40
N ASP A 117 21.98 1.99 6.17
CA ASP A 117 21.97 3.37 5.67
C ASP A 117 20.54 3.92 5.60
N GLU A 118 19.58 3.10 5.20
CA GLU A 118 18.18 3.49 5.21
C GLU A 118 17.66 3.69 6.63
N LEU A 119 18.06 2.83 7.59
CA LEU A 119 17.69 3.00 9.00
C LEU A 119 18.21 4.34 9.55
N ILE A 120 19.50 4.65 9.33
CA ILE A 120 20.10 5.92 9.76
C ILE A 120 19.35 7.09 9.14
N LYS A 121 19.05 7.00 7.83
CA LYS A 121 18.30 8.03 7.12
C LYS A 121 16.88 8.25 7.70
N ILE A 122 16.17 7.18 8.07
CA ILE A 122 14.85 7.28 8.71
C ILE A 122 14.97 7.97 10.07
N ILE A 123 15.91 7.53 10.92
CA ILE A 123 16.14 8.09 12.25
C ILE A 123 16.44 9.59 12.17
N GLU A 124 17.39 10.00 11.31
CA GLU A 124 17.76 11.39 11.13
C GLU A 124 16.60 12.24 10.57
N SER A 125 15.87 11.72 9.56
CA SER A 125 14.78 12.45 8.93
C SER A 125 13.56 12.62 9.83
N THR A 126 13.43 11.81 10.88
CA THR A 126 12.36 11.90 11.89
C THR A 126 12.85 12.52 13.21
N GLU A 127 14.03 13.17 13.20
CA GLU A 127 14.62 13.86 14.35
C GLU A 127 14.78 12.93 15.58
N ASN A 128 15.21 11.69 15.37
CA ASN A 128 15.38 10.64 16.38
C ASN A 128 14.06 10.28 17.12
N ALA A 129 12.95 10.25 16.41
CA ALA A 129 11.64 9.87 16.94
C ALA A 129 11.69 8.51 17.66
N LYS A 130 10.94 8.39 18.77
CA LYS A 130 10.92 7.17 19.61
C LYS A 130 9.71 6.27 19.36
N ASP A 131 8.77 6.70 18.53
CA ASP A 131 7.52 6.04 18.21
C ASP A 131 7.49 5.41 16.81
N LEU A 132 8.68 5.14 16.26
CA LEU A 132 8.83 4.47 14.96
C LEU A 132 8.55 2.97 15.07
N GLU A 133 7.83 2.46 14.10
CA GLU A 133 7.69 1.02 13.83
C GLU A 133 8.52 0.68 12.58
N ILE A 134 9.49 -0.21 12.71
CA ILE A 134 10.39 -0.57 11.63
C ILE A 134 10.13 -2.01 11.17
N PHE A 135 9.97 -2.17 9.85
CA PHE A 135 9.90 -3.47 9.18
C PHE A 135 11.18 -3.71 8.40
N VAL A 136 11.96 -4.72 8.78
CA VAL A 136 13.11 -5.15 8.01
C VAL A 136 12.66 -6.10 6.91
N ARG A 137 12.89 -5.72 5.66
CA ARG A 137 12.64 -6.58 4.52
C ARG A 137 13.80 -7.53 4.33
N VAL A 138 13.54 -8.84 4.40
CA VAL A 138 14.53 -9.90 4.21
C VAL A 138 14.38 -10.49 2.81
N ALA A 139 15.51 -10.72 2.13
CA ALA A 139 15.54 -11.46 0.87
C ALA A 139 15.29 -12.95 1.13
N VAL A 140 14.26 -13.50 0.50
CA VAL A 140 13.93 -14.93 0.58
C VAL A 140 14.13 -15.54 -0.80
N SER A 141 14.85 -16.67 -0.88
CA SER A 141 15.02 -17.40 -2.13
C SER A 141 13.65 -17.82 -2.69
N ASN A 142 13.48 -17.63 -3.98
CA ASN A 142 12.22 -17.92 -4.69
C ASN A 142 12.49 -18.78 -5.93
N GLU A 143 13.29 -19.84 -5.76
CA GLU A 143 13.79 -20.70 -6.85
C GLU A 143 12.67 -21.38 -7.66
N HIS A 144 11.46 -21.48 -7.09
CA HIS A 144 10.30 -22.09 -7.75
C HIS A 144 9.32 -21.10 -8.39
N ALA A 145 9.60 -19.80 -8.35
CA ALA A 145 8.74 -18.81 -8.98
C ALA A 145 9.10 -18.63 -10.46
N GLU A 146 8.09 -18.39 -11.30
CA GLU A 146 8.29 -18.04 -12.71
C GLU A 146 9.15 -16.78 -12.88
N ILE A 147 9.05 -15.84 -11.91
CA ILE A 147 9.85 -14.61 -11.86
C ILE A 147 10.54 -14.53 -10.49
N ASP A 148 11.86 -14.66 -10.48
CA ASP A 148 12.66 -14.49 -9.26
C ASP A 148 12.79 -12.99 -8.91
N LEU A 149 12.13 -12.58 -7.83
CA LEU A 149 12.19 -11.23 -7.27
C LEU A 149 13.16 -11.11 -6.07
N SER A 150 13.82 -12.20 -5.68
CA SER A 150 14.72 -12.23 -4.52
C SER A 150 15.94 -11.32 -4.65
N LYS A 151 16.33 -11.01 -5.91
CA LYS A 151 17.47 -10.12 -6.23
C LYS A 151 17.11 -8.63 -6.27
N LYS A 152 15.85 -8.27 -6.05
CA LYS A 152 15.41 -6.88 -6.24
C LYS A 152 15.59 -6.02 -4.99
N PHE A 153 15.13 -6.51 -3.84
CA PHE A 153 15.18 -5.83 -2.53
C PHE A 153 15.21 -6.86 -1.41
N GLY A 154 15.72 -6.45 -0.26
CA GLY A 154 15.78 -7.23 0.96
C GLY A 154 17.21 -7.45 1.44
N ALA A 155 17.40 -7.31 2.75
CA ALA A 155 18.67 -7.63 3.40
C ALA A 155 18.95 -9.13 3.35
N MET A 156 20.20 -9.53 3.20
CA MET A 156 20.62 -10.92 3.36
C MET A 156 20.50 -11.34 4.83
N ASN A 157 20.31 -12.63 5.12
CA ASN A 157 20.11 -13.13 6.49
C ASN A 157 21.24 -12.73 7.46
N ASN A 158 22.48 -12.65 6.98
CA ASN A 158 23.63 -12.20 7.77
C ASN A 158 23.66 -10.69 8.02
N GLU A 159 22.98 -9.89 7.20
CA GLU A 159 22.88 -8.44 7.34
C GLU A 159 21.70 -8.02 8.22
N ALA A 160 20.65 -8.83 8.25
CA ALA A 160 19.44 -8.56 9.01
C ALA A 160 19.60 -8.82 10.53
N SER A 161 20.64 -9.54 10.95
CA SER A 161 20.90 -9.92 12.34
C SER A 161 21.94 -9.05 13.07
N GLY A 162 22.51 -8.05 12.42
CA GLY A 162 23.49 -7.09 12.96
C GLY A 162 22.90 -5.73 13.19
#